data_1f02d890737a2e48aa19c2151550abcb
#
_entry.id   1f02d890737a2e48aa19c2151550abcb
#
_cell.length_a   1.000
_cell.length_b   1.000
_cell.length_c   1.000
_cell.angle_alpha   90.00
_cell.angle_beta   90.00
_cell.angle_gamma   90.00
#
_symmetry.space_group_name_H-M   'P 1'
#
loop_
_entity.id
_entity.type
_entity.pdbx_description
1 polymer ?
#
loop_
_entity_poly.entity_id
_entity_poly.type
_entity_poly.pdbx_seq_one_letter_code
_entity_poly.pdbx_strand_id
1 'polypeptide(L)'
;QGSLKGLVYSSSFQNVKQLYALVCETQRYSAVLDAVIASAGLLRAEKKLRPHLAKVLVYELLLGRGFKGHGGRWKPLLDRHQARLKAELARLKVRRGVSRNEDLLEVGSKSDPASQVPRFVRVNTLKTRSEDVVDYFKRQGFSYQGQASSLEDIRALKGKCFLLDPLLPELLVFPAQTDLHEHPLYQAGHLILQDKASCLPAVLLAPPPGSHVIDACAAPGNKTSHLAALLKNQGKIFAFDLDAKRLASMATLLARAGVSCCELAEQDFLAVAPTDQRYRQVQYILLDPSCSGSGMLTRRLEEPGAGAPSQERLRALAGFQQRALSHALTFPALRRLVYSTCSLCQEENEDVVQAALQQSPGAFRLAPVLPSWPHRGLGTFPGAEHCLRASPDTTLTGGFFIAVLERVEVPSAVSQAEASIPELTSSPGPRRKRRRRKAAAMPSTQPGT
;
A
#
# COMPACT_ATOMS: atom_id res chain seq x y z
N GLN A 1 16.55 -6.34 -17.60
CA GLN A 1 15.51 -7.39 -17.47
C GLN A 1 14.24 -6.71 -16.99
N GLY A 2 13.20 -6.65 -17.84
CA GLY A 2 11.92 -6.05 -17.50
C GLY A 2 11.04 -7.02 -16.69
N SER A 3 10.03 -6.49 -15.97
CA SER A 3 9.00 -7.33 -15.33
C SER A 3 8.16 -8.05 -16.38
N LEU A 4 7.60 -9.22 -16.06
CA LEU A 4 6.69 -9.96 -16.94
C LEU A 4 5.59 -9.05 -17.51
N LYS A 5 4.98 -8.26 -16.66
CA LYS A 5 3.97 -7.27 -17.03
C LYS A 5 4.50 -6.26 -18.03
N GLY A 6 5.68 -5.69 -17.78
CA GLY A 6 6.33 -4.75 -18.69
C GLY A 6 6.60 -5.38 -20.07
N LEU A 7 7.11 -6.61 -20.12
CA LEU A 7 7.38 -7.34 -21.37
C LEU A 7 6.10 -7.63 -22.15
N VAL A 8 5.04 -8.07 -21.49
CA VAL A 8 3.76 -8.39 -22.12
C VAL A 8 3.07 -7.12 -22.64
N TYR A 9 3.03 -6.06 -21.82
CA TYR A 9 2.37 -4.80 -22.19
C TYR A 9 3.13 -3.97 -23.23
N SER A 10 4.43 -4.20 -23.38
CA SER A 10 5.22 -3.62 -24.48
C SER A 10 5.19 -4.44 -25.78
N SER A 11 4.50 -5.59 -25.77
CA SER A 11 4.38 -6.44 -26.95
C SER A 11 3.38 -5.86 -27.96
N SER A 12 3.56 -6.19 -29.24
CA SER A 12 2.65 -5.81 -30.33
C SER A 12 1.38 -6.68 -30.40
N PHE A 13 1.09 -7.45 -29.36
CA PHE A 13 -0.05 -8.36 -29.35
C PHE A 13 -1.38 -7.59 -29.18
N GLN A 14 -2.38 -7.86 -30.02
CA GLN A 14 -3.65 -7.10 -30.00
C GLN A 14 -4.41 -7.22 -28.67
N ASN A 15 -4.43 -8.42 -28.07
CA ASN A 15 -5.10 -8.64 -26.79
C ASN A 15 -4.08 -8.91 -25.67
N VAL A 16 -3.47 -7.84 -25.21
CA VAL A 16 -2.43 -7.87 -24.17
C VAL A 16 -2.94 -8.48 -22.85
N LYS A 17 -4.19 -8.20 -22.47
CA LYS A 17 -4.81 -8.77 -21.26
C LYS A 17 -4.90 -10.30 -21.34
N GLN A 18 -5.32 -10.83 -22.49
CA GLN A 18 -5.39 -12.28 -22.72
C GLN A 18 -4.01 -12.93 -22.76
N LEU A 19 -3.03 -12.29 -23.41
CA LEU A 19 -1.65 -12.77 -23.43
C LEU A 19 -1.08 -12.81 -22.01
N TYR A 20 -1.30 -11.77 -21.20
CA TYR A 20 -0.85 -11.71 -19.84
C TYR A 20 -1.43 -12.83 -18.99
N ALA A 21 -2.75 -13.02 -19.04
CA ALA A 21 -3.44 -14.10 -18.33
C ALA A 21 -2.90 -15.50 -18.74
N LEU A 22 -2.71 -15.72 -20.05
CA LEU A 22 -2.17 -16.98 -20.57
C LEU A 22 -0.76 -17.25 -20.07
N VAL A 23 0.11 -16.26 -20.04
CA VAL A 23 1.50 -16.41 -19.56
C VAL A 23 1.52 -16.65 -18.04
N CYS A 24 0.74 -15.90 -17.26
CA CYS A 24 0.65 -16.09 -15.80
C CYS A 24 0.14 -17.49 -15.43
N GLU A 25 -0.93 -17.95 -16.08
CA GLU A 25 -1.47 -19.28 -15.80
C GLU A 25 -0.53 -20.41 -16.26
N THR A 26 0.14 -20.24 -17.41
CA THR A 26 1.17 -21.19 -17.85
C THR A 26 2.31 -21.29 -16.83
N GLN A 27 2.72 -20.15 -16.28
CA GLN A 27 3.75 -20.09 -15.24
C GLN A 27 3.29 -20.79 -13.94
N ARG A 28 2.05 -20.55 -13.54
CA ARG A 28 1.43 -21.15 -12.37
C ARG A 28 1.42 -22.69 -12.44
N TYR A 29 1.12 -23.24 -13.61
CA TYR A 29 1.12 -24.68 -13.85
C TYR A 29 2.46 -25.24 -14.36
N SER A 30 3.54 -24.45 -14.34
CA SER A 30 4.82 -24.79 -14.97
C SER A 30 5.35 -26.16 -14.56
N ALA A 31 5.37 -26.50 -13.26
CA ALA A 31 5.83 -27.78 -12.78
C ALA A 31 4.96 -28.97 -13.24
N VAL A 32 3.64 -28.77 -13.29
CA VAL A 32 2.69 -29.77 -13.81
C VAL A 32 2.92 -29.98 -15.30
N LEU A 33 3.07 -28.90 -16.06
CA LEU A 33 3.30 -28.95 -17.51
C LEU A 33 4.65 -29.59 -17.84
N ASP A 34 5.72 -29.29 -17.09
CA ASP A 34 7.03 -29.95 -17.26
C ASP A 34 6.92 -31.46 -17.05
N ALA A 35 6.24 -31.90 -16.00
CA ALA A 35 6.01 -33.31 -15.71
C ALA A 35 5.24 -34.02 -16.86
N VAL A 36 4.14 -33.41 -17.34
CA VAL A 36 3.31 -33.96 -18.42
C VAL A 36 4.09 -33.99 -19.74
N ILE A 37 4.79 -32.91 -20.11
CA ILE A 37 5.58 -32.80 -21.34
C ILE A 37 6.70 -33.84 -21.36
N ALA A 38 7.40 -34.01 -20.21
CA ALA A 38 8.48 -34.96 -20.08
C ALA A 38 7.97 -36.40 -20.17
N SER A 39 6.89 -36.75 -19.44
CA SER A 39 6.28 -38.09 -19.45
C SER A 39 5.70 -38.44 -20.82
N ALA A 40 5.11 -37.47 -21.51
CA ALA A 40 4.61 -37.66 -22.87
C ALA A 40 5.73 -37.75 -23.92
N GLY A 41 6.94 -37.36 -23.61
CA GLY A 41 8.07 -37.33 -24.54
C GLY A 41 7.91 -36.31 -25.68
N LEU A 42 7.10 -35.26 -25.49
CA LEU A 42 6.74 -34.31 -26.53
C LEU A 42 7.97 -33.64 -27.17
N LEU A 43 8.90 -33.14 -26.37
CA LEU A 43 10.10 -32.46 -26.87
C LEU A 43 11.12 -33.39 -27.54
N ARG A 44 11.07 -34.71 -27.24
CA ARG A 44 11.88 -35.72 -27.97
C ARG A 44 11.30 -35.98 -29.35
N ALA A 45 9.97 -36.03 -29.47
CA ALA A 45 9.27 -36.25 -30.73
C ALA A 45 9.31 -34.98 -31.62
N GLU A 46 9.20 -33.81 -31.04
CA GLU A 46 9.10 -32.52 -31.74
C GLU A 46 10.32 -31.63 -31.45
N LYS A 47 11.47 -31.99 -32.04
CA LYS A 47 12.77 -31.31 -31.79
C LYS A 47 12.80 -29.82 -32.14
N LYS A 48 11.88 -29.34 -32.99
CA LYS A 48 11.76 -27.93 -33.38
C LYS A 48 10.89 -27.10 -32.44
N LEU A 49 10.19 -27.76 -31.50
CA LEU A 49 9.33 -27.08 -30.54
C LEU A 49 10.16 -26.62 -29.33
N ARG A 50 10.20 -25.31 -29.12
CA ARG A 50 10.92 -24.73 -27.97
C ARG A 50 10.22 -25.04 -26.65
N PRO A 51 10.92 -25.36 -25.55
CA PRO A 51 10.32 -25.78 -24.30
C PRO A 51 9.28 -24.79 -23.73
N HIS A 52 9.60 -23.48 -23.74
CA HIS A 52 8.67 -22.47 -23.23
C HIS A 52 7.40 -22.37 -24.08
N LEU A 53 7.53 -22.47 -25.40
CA LEU A 53 6.37 -22.50 -26.30
C LEU A 53 5.54 -23.77 -26.08
N ALA A 54 6.19 -24.91 -25.87
CA ALA A 54 5.51 -26.18 -25.56
C ALA A 54 4.64 -26.05 -24.32
N LYS A 55 5.14 -25.40 -23.24
CA LYS A 55 4.34 -25.17 -22.02
C LYS A 55 3.08 -24.35 -22.31
N VAL A 56 3.19 -23.24 -23.03
CA VAL A 56 2.05 -22.39 -23.37
C VAL A 56 1.01 -23.16 -24.18
N LEU A 57 1.47 -23.90 -25.20
CA LEU A 57 0.59 -24.66 -26.08
C LEU A 57 -0.09 -25.83 -25.35
N VAL A 58 0.64 -26.56 -24.49
CA VAL A 58 0.11 -27.67 -23.70
C VAL A 58 -0.84 -27.15 -22.61
N TYR A 59 -0.53 -25.98 -22.00
CA TYR A 59 -1.45 -25.32 -21.07
C TYR A 59 -2.79 -25.05 -21.76
N GLU A 60 -2.77 -24.35 -22.90
CA GLU A 60 -4.00 -24.00 -23.63
C GLU A 60 -4.79 -25.22 -24.06
N LEU A 61 -4.09 -26.30 -24.47
CA LEU A 61 -4.71 -27.55 -24.86
C LEU A 61 -5.41 -28.30 -23.72
N LEU A 62 -4.77 -28.41 -22.55
CA LEU A 62 -5.19 -29.30 -21.45
C LEU A 62 -5.92 -28.58 -20.31
N LEU A 63 -5.56 -27.36 -20.03
CA LEU A 63 -5.99 -26.60 -18.85
C LEU A 63 -6.71 -25.31 -19.22
N GLY A 64 -6.44 -24.76 -20.40
CA GLY A 64 -7.04 -23.55 -20.93
C GLY A 64 -8.37 -23.79 -21.63
N ARG A 65 -8.73 -22.86 -22.51
CA ARG A 65 -9.99 -22.90 -23.29
C ARG A 65 -9.95 -23.79 -24.52
N GLY A 66 -8.77 -24.36 -24.81
CA GLY A 66 -8.49 -25.09 -26.03
C GLY A 66 -8.35 -24.17 -27.26
N PHE A 67 -7.88 -24.76 -28.35
CA PHE A 67 -7.73 -24.02 -29.61
C PHE A 67 -9.08 -23.83 -30.31
N LYS A 68 -9.78 -22.73 -29.97
CA LYS A 68 -11.02 -22.32 -30.66
C LYS A 68 -10.62 -21.58 -31.94
N GLY A 69 -11.05 -22.12 -33.10
CA GLY A 69 -10.77 -21.53 -34.39
C GLY A 69 -9.47 -22.04 -35.06
N HIS A 70 -8.81 -21.19 -35.83
CA HIS A 70 -7.60 -21.52 -36.59
C HIS A 70 -6.39 -21.57 -35.62
N GLY A 71 -6.09 -22.70 -35.02
CA GLY A 71 -4.92 -22.93 -34.15
C GLY A 71 -3.56 -22.84 -34.88
N GLY A 72 -3.54 -22.28 -36.08
CA GLY A 72 -2.33 -22.09 -36.88
C GLY A 72 -1.55 -23.39 -37.07
N ARG A 73 -0.26 -23.24 -37.40
CA ARG A 73 0.67 -24.37 -37.64
C ARG A 73 0.88 -25.32 -36.48
N TRP A 74 0.52 -24.90 -35.28
CA TRP A 74 0.77 -25.68 -34.05
C TRP A 74 -0.37 -26.65 -33.73
N LYS A 75 -1.60 -26.41 -34.20
CA LYS A 75 -2.74 -27.26 -33.94
C LYS A 75 -2.56 -28.69 -34.44
N PRO A 76 -2.15 -28.93 -35.72
CA PRO A 76 -1.94 -30.30 -36.21
C PRO A 76 -0.84 -31.06 -35.46
N LEU A 77 0.18 -30.33 -34.99
CA LEU A 77 1.24 -30.91 -34.16
C LEU A 77 0.68 -31.38 -32.82
N LEU A 78 -0.10 -30.53 -32.13
CA LEU A 78 -0.65 -30.86 -30.83
C LEU A 78 -1.74 -31.91 -30.91
N ASP A 79 -2.55 -31.93 -31.96
CA ASP A 79 -3.60 -32.93 -32.19
C ASP A 79 -2.99 -34.34 -32.23
N ARG A 80 -1.82 -34.52 -32.85
CA ARG A 80 -1.07 -35.80 -32.87
C ARG A 80 -0.69 -36.30 -31.47
N HIS A 81 -0.40 -35.39 -30.52
CA HIS A 81 0.05 -35.72 -29.17
C HIS A 81 -1.04 -35.58 -28.11
N GLN A 82 -2.25 -35.09 -28.49
CA GLN A 82 -3.32 -34.73 -27.55
C GLN A 82 -3.73 -35.89 -26.65
N ALA A 83 -3.98 -37.08 -27.24
CA ALA A 83 -4.40 -38.23 -26.49
C ALA A 83 -3.37 -38.63 -25.43
N ARG A 84 -2.08 -38.62 -25.81
CA ARG A 84 -0.99 -38.96 -24.90
C ARG A 84 -0.82 -37.90 -23.79
N LEU A 85 -0.87 -36.62 -24.14
CA LEU A 85 -0.79 -35.53 -23.16
C LEU A 85 -1.94 -35.59 -22.16
N LYS A 86 -3.17 -35.84 -22.61
CA LYS A 86 -4.35 -36.05 -21.72
C LYS A 86 -4.17 -37.26 -20.81
N ALA A 87 -3.65 -38.38 -21.34
CA ALA A 87 -3.41 -39.56 -20.54
C ALA A 87 -2.34 -39.34 -19.45
N GLU A 88 -1.25 -38.63 -19.79
CA GLU A 88 -0.22 -38.31 -18.80
C GLU A 88 -0.71 -37.33 -17.71
N LEU A 89 -1.57 -36.35 -18.08
CA LEU A 89 -2.24 -35.50 -17.10
C LEU A 89 -3.17 -36.31 -16.16
N ALA A 90 -3.94 -37.24 -16.72
CA ALA A 90 -4.79 -38.13 -15.94
C ALA A 90 -3.98 -39.03 -14.99
N ARG A 91 -2.89 -39.62 -15.48
CA ARG A 91 -1.94 -40.39 -14.65
C ARG A 91 -1.34 -39.58 -13.51
N LEU A 92 -0.97 -38.32 -13.82
CA LEU A 92 -0.42 -37.41 -12.80
C LEU A 92 -1.48 -37.11 -11.71
N LYS A 93 -2.75 -36.89 -12.12
CA LYS A 93 -3.84 -36.72 -11.16
C LYS A 93 -4.06 -37.92 -10.25
N VAL A 94 -4.11 -39.14 -10.84
CA VAL A 94 -4.23 -40.36 -10.07
C VAL A 94 -3.08 -40.55 -9.11
N ARG A 95 -1.85 -40.32 -9.56
CA ARG A 95 -0.64 -40.43 -8.74
C ARG A 95 -0.63 -39.46 -7.56
N ARG A 96 -1.22 -38.25 -7.74
CA ARG A 96 -1.35 -37.23 -6.68
C ARG A 96 -2.64 -37.35 -5.87
N GLY A 97 -3.52 -38.28 -6.19
CA GLY A 97 -4.80 -38.47 -5.50
C GLY A 97 -5.78 -37.30 -5.66
N VAL A 98 -5.73 -36.60 -6.80
CA VAL A 98 -6.53 -35.40 -7.05
C VAL A 98 -7.45 -35.57 -8.28
N SER A 99 -8.63 -34.96 -8.24
CA SER A 99 -9.60 -35.03 -9.33
C SER A 99 -9.64 -33.80 -10.24
N ARG A 100 -9.48 -32.62 -9.68
CA ARG A 100 -9.50 -31.35 -10.43
C ARG A 100 -8.10 -30.89 -10.84
N ASN A 101 -8.03 -30.04 -11.87
CA ASN A 101 -6.76 -29.49 -12.35
C ASN A 101 -6.10 -28.57 -11.31
N GLU A 102 -6.93 -27.78 -10.62
CA GLU A 102 -6.48 -26.86 -9.58
C GLU A 102 -5.81 -27.60 -8.41
N ASP A 103 -6.21 -28.87 -8.21
CA ASP A 103 -5.69 -29.71 -7.16
C ASP A 103 -4.28 -30.28 -7.46
N LEU A 104 -3.84 -30.17 -8.72
CA LEU A 104 -2.46 -30.49 -9.13
C LEU A 104 -1.43 -29.43 -8.71
N LEU A 105 -1.89 -28.22 -8.47
CA LEU A 105 -1.06 -27.20 -7.89
C LEU A 105 -0.70 -27.64 -6.47
N GLU A 106 0.59 -27.67 -6.14
CA GLU A 106 1.06 -28.15 -4.84
C GLU A 106 0.29 -27.49 -3.70
N VAL A 107 0.15 -28.21 -2.56
CA VAL A 107 -0.63 -27.79 -1.39
C VAL A 107 -0.31 -26.36 -0.93
N GLY A 108 0.89 -25.86 -1.23
CA GLY A 108 1.29 -24.47 -1.02
C GLY A 108 0.57 -23.43 -1.90
N SER A 109 -0.01 -23.82 -3.04
CA SER A 109 -0.68 -22.85 -3.95
C SER A 109 -2.20 -22.77 -3.75
N LYS A 110 -2.82 -23.75 -3.09
CA LYS A 110 -4.25 -23.73 -2.75
C LYS A 110 -4.59 -22.91 -1.52
N SER A 111 -3.63 -22.84 -0.61
CA SER A 111 -3.72 -22.09 0.64
C SER A 111 -2.75 -20.91 0.66
N ASP A 112 -2.23 -20.45 -0.50
CA ASP A 112 -1.39 -19.25 -0.48
C ASP A 112 -2.22 -18.12 0.10
N PRO A 113 -1.87 -17.62 1.29
CA PRO A 113 -2.58 -16.53 1.93
C PRO A 113 -2.73 -15.30 1.00
N ALA A 114 -1.80 -15.13 0.07
CA ALA A 114 -1.87 -14.07 -0.94
C ALA A 114 -3.12 -14.17 -1.84
N SER A 115 -3.61 -15.39 -2.13
CA SER A 115 -4.83 -15.59 -2.92
C SER A 115 -6.13 -15.28 -2.16
N GLN A 116 -6.04 -15.15 -0.84
CA GLN A 116 -7.17 -14.85 0.05
C GLN A 116 -7.25 -13.36 0.41
N VAL A 117 -6.26 -12.56 0.03
CA VAL A 117 -6.28 -11.12 0.30
C VAL A 117 -7.46 -10.48 -0.43
N PRO A 118 -8.33 -9.77 0.29
CA PRO A 118 -9.50 -9.15 -0.30
C PRO A 118 -9.14 -8.01 -1.26
N ARG A 119 -10.11 -7.57 -2.04
CA ARG A 119 -9.97 -6.36 -2.85
C ARG A 119 -10.32 -5.15 -1.99
N PHE A 120 -9.33 -4.34 -1.68
CA PHE A 120 -9.51 -3.07 -0.99
C PHE A 120 -9.73 -1.92 -1.97
N VAL A 121 -10.67 -1.05 -1.64
CA VAL A 121 -11.06 0.09 -2.46
C VAL A 121 -11.27 1.30 -1.59
N ARG A 122 -10.43 2.31 -1.75
CA ARG A 122 -10.55 3.57 -1.01
C ARG A 122 -11.55 4.50 -1.68
N VAL A 123 -12.50 4.98 -0.92
CA VAL A 123 -13.40 6.07 -1.33
C VAL A 123 -12.61 7.36 -1.40
N ASN A 124 -12.69 8.06 -2.52
CA ASN A 124 -12.04 9.34 -2.70
C ASN A 124 -12.92 10.47 -2.14
N THR A 125 -12.61 10.91 -0.95
CA THR A 125 -13.39 11.94 -0.24
C THR A 125 -13.28 13.35 -0.83
N LEU A 126 -12.42 13.56 -1.83
CA LEU A 126 -12.43 14.79 -2.63
C LEU A 126 -13.64 14.86 -3.58
N LYS A 127 -14.26 13.73 -3.92
CA LYS A 127 -15.30 13.62 -4.94
C LYS A 127 -16.63 13.06 -4.43
N THR A 128 -16.61 12.28 -3.35
CA THR A 128 -17.80 11.58 -2.86
C THR A 128 -17.67 11.24 -1.39
N ARG A 129 -18.72 10.68 -0.79
CA ARG A 129 -18.73 10.19 0.58
C ARG A 129 -18.92 8.68 0.61
N SER A 130 -18.48 8.03 1.69
CA SER A 130 -18.59 6.58 1.85
C SER A 130 -20.05 6.11 1.80
N GLU A 131 -20.98 6.86 2.38
CA GLU A 131 -22.40 6.55 2.41
C GLU A 131 -23.00 6.52 0.99
N ASP A 132 -22.65 7.51 0.17
CA ASP A 132 -23.14 7.62 -1.22
C ASP A 132 -22.63 6.44 -2.07
N VAL A 133 -21.38 6.04 -1.86
CA VAL A 133 -20.77 4.88 -2.53
C VAL A 133 -21.41 3.57 -2.08
N VAL A 134 -21.63 3.40 -0.78
CA VAL A 134 -22.33 2.23 -0.22
C VAL A 134 -23.70 2.08 -0.83
N ASP A 135 -24.49 3.17 -0.89
CA ASP A 135 -25.83 3.17 -1.48
C ASP A 135 -25.81 2.93 -2.98
N TYR A 136 -24.78 3.41 -3.67
CA TYR A 136 -24.60 3.12 -5.10
C TYR A 136 -24.39 1.62 -5.32
N PHE A 137 -23.50 0.95 -4.58
CA PHE A 137 -23.25 -0.48 -4.71
C PHE A 137 -24.49 -1.32 -4.34
N LYS A 138 -25.24 -0.92 -3.32
CA LYS A 138 -26.53 -1.57 -2.98
C LYS A 138 -27.50 -1.55 -4.17
N ARG A 139 -27.64 -0.40 -4.84
CA ARG A 139 -28.48 -0.27 -6.06
C ARG A 139 -27.99 -1.11 -7.23
N GLN A 140 -26.68 -1.43 -7.26
CA GLN A 140 -26.09 -2.34 -8.25
C GLN A 140 -26.23 -3.83 -7.87
N GLY A 141 -26.96 -4.14 -6.81
CA GLY A 141 -27.22 -5.49 -6.35
C GLY A 141 -26.12 -6.11 -5.50
N PHE A 142 -25.22 -5.29 -4.94
CA PHE A 142 -24.27 -5.77 -3.94
C PHE A 142 -24.91 -5.75 -2.55
N SER A 143 -24.62 -6.80 -1.76
CA SER A 143 -25.05 -6.90 -0.38
C SER A 143 -24.02 -6.23 0.55
N TYR A 144 -24.42 -5.17 1.24
CA TYR A 144 -23.60 -4.52 2.23
C TYR A 144 -23.69 -5.24 3.57
N GLN A 145 -22.55 -5.67 4.12
CA GLN A 145 -22.46 -6.46 5.36
C GLN A 145 -22.14 -5.62 6.62
N GLY A 146 -22.17 -4.30 6.51
CA GLY A 146 -21.78 -3.41 7.61
C GLY A 146 -20.27 -3.21 7.70
N GLN A 147 -19.82 -2.83 8.90
CA GLN A 147 -18.39 -2.73 9.22
C GLN A 147 -17.89 -4.06 9.75
N ALA A 148 -16.72 -4.53 9.31
CA ALA A 148 -16.12 -5.75 9.83
C ALA A 148 -15.80 -5.60 11.33
N SER A 149 -16.03 -6.63 12.11
CA SER A 149 -15.62 -6.72 13.51
C SER A 149 -14.34 -7.54 13.69
N SER A 150 -14.04 -8.42 12.73
CA SER A 150 -12.89 -9.33 12.77
C SER A 150 -12.31 -9.60 11.37
N LEU A 151 -11.16 -10.25 11.33
CA LEU A 151 -10.57 -10.75 10.07
C LEU A 151 -11.40 -11.91 9.48
N GLU A 152 -12.11 -12.65 10.31
CA GLU A 152 -13.00 -13.74 9.89
C GLU A 152 -14.18 -13.22 9.06
N ASP A 153 -14.73 -12.05 9.40
CA ASP A 153 -15.78 -11.40 8.61
C ASP A 153 -15.29 -11.11 7.20
N ILE A 154 -14.04 -10.65 7.09
CA ILE A 154 -13.39 -10.37 5.80
C ILE A 154 -13.13 -11.65 5.01
N ARG A 155 -12.68 -12.74 5.67
CA ARG A 155 -12.46 -14.04 5.03
C ARG A 155 -13.77 -14.70 4.54
N ALA A 156 -14.87 -14.40 5.22
CA ALA A 156 -16.19 -14.94 4.88
C ALA A 156 -16.81 -14.28 3.64
N LEU A 157 -16.27 -13.15 3.16
CA LEU A 157 -16.81 -12.44 2.00
C LEU A 157 -16.80 -13.30 0.73
N LYS A 158 -17.98 -13.45 0.09
CA LYS A 158 -18.14 -14.22 -1.15
C LYS A 158 -19.20 -13.58 -2.06
N GLY A 159 -19.04 -13.75 -3.37
CA GLY A 159 -20.02 -13.30 -4.36
C GLY A 159 -20.12 -11.76 -4.43
N LYS A 160 -21.34 -11.27 -4.60
CA LYS A 160 -21.62 -9.83 -4.67
C LYS A 160 -21.88 -9.22 -3.29
N CYS A 161 -20.90 -9.26 -2.41
CA CYS A 161 -20.98 -8.61 -1.10
C CYS A 161 -19.76 -7.74 -0.82
N PHE A 162 -19.88 -6.82 0.12
CA PHE A 162 -18.81 -5.95 0.58
C PHE A 162 -19.09 -5.45 2.00
N LEU A 163 -18.03 -4.97 2.64
CA LEU A 163 -18.11 -4.35 3.96
C LEU A 163 -17.16 -3.16 4.06
N LEU A 164 -17.25 -2.41 5.15
CA LEU A 164 -16.30 -1.38 5.52
C LEU A 164 -15.19 -1.95 6.40
N ASP A 165 -13.96 -1.45 6.18
CA ASP A 165 -12.82 -1.81 7.01
C ASP A 165 -13.03 -1.32 8.47
N PRO A 166 -12.63 -2.12 9.47
CA PRO A 166 -12.84 -1.75 10.87
C PRO A 166 -11.98 -0.57 11.35
N LEU A 167 -10.85 -0.31 10.66
CA LEU A 167 -9.88 0.72 11.02
C LEU A 167 -9.99 1.98 10.15
N LEU A 168 -10.30 1.81 8.86
CA LEU A 168 -10.31 2.88 7.86
C LEU A 168 -11.73 3.09 7.32
N PRO A 169 -12.46 4.13 7.76
CA PRO A 169 -13.88 4.32 7.45
C PRO A 169 -14.14 4.61 5.96
N GLU A 170 -13.14 5.06 5.22
CA GLU A 170 -13.24 5.26 3.76
C GLU A 170 -12.78 4.05 2.94
N LEU A 171 -12.49 2.91 3.59
CA LEU A 171 -11.98 1.73 2.90
C LEU A 171 -13.06 0.65 2.79
N LEU A 172 -13.48 0.37 1.57
CA LEU A 172 -14.38 -0.72 1.23
C LEU A 172 -13.57 -2.01 1.02
N VAL A 173 -14.14 -3.13 1.43
CA VAL A 173 -13.53 -4.45 1.32
C VAL A 173 -14.47 -5.36 0.54
N PHE A 174 -13.96 -5.91 -0.57
CA PHE A 174 -14.66 -6.83 -1.46
C PHE A 174 -13.96 -8.19 -1.48
N PRO A 175 -14.64 -9.27 -1.92
CA PRO A 175 -13.98 -10.54 -2.16
C PRO A 175 -12.75 -10.40 -3.07
N ALA A 176 -11.73 -11.24 -2.86
CA ALA A 176 -10.42 -11.15 -3.53
C ALA A 176 -10.50 -11.08 -5.07
N GLN A 177 -11.49 -11.73 -5.68
CA GLN A 177 -11.64 -11.83 -7.14
C GLN A 177 -12.49 -10.69 -7.76
N THR A 178 -12.94 -9.72 -6.96
CA THR A 178 -13.77 -8.62 -7.45
C THR A 178 -12.94 -7.72 -8.37
N ASP A 179 -13.35 -7.58 -9.63
CA ASP A 179 -12.74 -6.66 -10.59
C ASP A 179 -13.58 -5.39 -10.69
N LEU A 180 -12.95 -4.25 -10.41
CA LEU A 180 -13.56 -2.93 -10.44
C LEU A 180 -12.84 -1.96 -11.40
N HIS A 181 -11.91 -2.44 -12.23
CA HIS A 181 -11.15 -1.57 -13.15
C HIS A 181 -12.03 -0.90 -14.21
N GLU A 182 -13.10 -1.58 -14.66
CA GLU A 182 -14.06 -1.03 -15.62
C GLU A 182 -15.29 -0.40 -14.93
N HIS A 183 -15.29 -0.33 -13.59
CA HIS A 183 -16.44 0.20 -12.85
C HIS A 183 -16.55 1.73 -13.02
N PRO A 184 -17.76 2.28 -13.27
CA PRO A 184 -17.95 3.72 -13.53
C PRO A 184 -17.40 4.63 -12.44
N LEU A 185 -17.59 4.28 -11.17
CA LEU A 185 -17.05 5.06 -10.04
C LEU A 185 -15.51 5.09 -10.01
N TYR A 186 -14.84 3.97 -10.42
CA TYR A 186 -13.40 3.93 -10.56
C TYR A 186 -12.92 4.81 -11.73
N GLN A 187 -13.58 4.70 -12.87
CA GLN A 187 -13.26 5.52 -14.05
C GLN A 187 -13.47 7.01 -13.79
N ALA A 188 -14.48 7.37 -13.01
CA ALA A 188 -14.76 8.74 -12.61
C ALA A 188 -13.86 9.27 -11.46
N GLY A 189 -12.99 8.43 -10.88
CA GLY A 189 -12.10 8.82 -9.79
C GLY A 189 -12.76 8.94 -8.41
N HIS A 190 -13.96 8.41 -8.25
CA HIS A 190 -14.63 8.31 -6.94
C HIS A 190 -14.04 7.20 -6.09
N LEU A 191 -13.47 6.17 -6.73
CA LEU A 191 -12.81 5.05 -6.10
C LEU A 191 -11.34 4.99 -6.51
N ILE A 192 -10.49 4.62 -5.56
CA ILE A 192 -9.07 4.34 -5.76
C ILE A 192 -8.82 2.89 -5.35
N LEU A 193 -8.32 2.07 -6.27
CA LEU A 193 -7.90 0.70 -5.96
C LEU A 193 -6.58 0.75 -5.21
N GLN A 194 -6.60 0.46 -3.92
CA GLN A 194 -5.45 0.60 -3.05
C GLN A 194 -5.54 -0.41 -1.90
N ASP A 195 -4.47 -1.18 -1.69
CA ASP A 195 -4.37 -2.10 -0.57
C ASP A 195 -4.43 -1.35 0.77
N LYS A 196 -5.05 -1.98 1.80
CA LYS A 196 -5.15 -1.40 3.14
C LYS A 196 -3.79 -0.99 3.71
N ALA A 197 -2.78 -1.85 3.59
CA ALA A 197 -1.44 -1.56 4.08
C ALA A 197 -0.84 -0.31 3.39
N SER A 198 -1.16 -0.11 2.10
CA SER A 198 -0.74 1.08 1.34
C SER A 198 -1.53 2.36 1.70
N CYS A 199 -2.71 2.23 2.33
CA CYS A 199 -3.45 3.38 2.85
C CYS A 199 -2.88 3.90 4.17
N LEU A 200 -2.32 3.02 5.01
CA LEU A 200 -1.84 3.38 6.35
C LEU A 200 -0.79 4.48 6.39
N PRO A 201 0.22 4.56 5.48
CA PRO A 201 1.22 5.62 5.54
C PRO A 201 0.64 7.03 5.51
N ALA A 202 -0.32 7.31 4.64
CA ALA A 202 -0.96 8.62 4.57
C ALA A 202 -1.81 8.91 5.82
N VAL A 203 -2.57 7.92 6.28
CA VAL A 203 -3.40 8.03 7.50
C VAL A 203 -2.53 8.26 8.73
N LEU A 204 -1.40 7.57 8.85
CA LEU A 204 -0.49 7.70 10.00
C LEU A 204 0.35 8.97 9.93
N LEU A 205 0.62 9.51 8.75
CA LEU A 205 1.24 10.82 8.60
C LEU A 205 0.30 11.92 9.11
N ALA A 206 -1.01 11.77 8.87
CA ALA A 206 -2.09 12.60 9.38
C ALA A 206 -1.85 14.11 9.22
N PRO A 207 -1.49 14.63 8.03
CA PRO A 207 -1.27 16.06 7.87
C PRO A 207 -2.61 16.80 7.98
N PRO A 208 -2.73 17.81 8.87
CA PRO A 208 -3.94 18.62 8.95
C PRO A 208 -4.10 19.48 7.68
N PRO A 209 -5.35 19.84 7.29
CA PRO A 209 -5.58 20.77 6.21
C PRO A 209 -4.77 22.07 6.37
N GLY A 210 -4.21 22.58 5.27
CA GLY A 210 -3.33 23.72 5.26
C GLY A 210 -1.83 23.39 5.38
N SER A 211 -1.46 22.13 5.65
CA SER A 211 -0.06 21.71 5.78
C SER A 211 0.69 21.71 4.45
N HIS A 212 2.01 21.90 4.56
CA HIS A 212 2.95 21.62 3.47
C HIS A 212 3.54 20.22 3.68
N VAL A 213 3.42 19.38 2.66
CA VAL A 213 3.78 17.96 2.68
C VAL A 213 4.73 17.66 1.52
N ILE A 214 5.74 16.84 1.76
CA ILE A 214 6.53 16.20 0.69
C ILE A 214 6.12 14.74 0.57
N ASP A 215 5.90 14.31 -0.68
CA ASP A 215 5.85 12.90 -1.08
C ASP A 215 7.11 12.61 -1.89
N ALA A 216 8.07 11.95 -1.26
CA ALA A 216 9.46 11.90 -1.74
C ALA A 216 9.70 10.94 -2.92
N CYS A 217 8.87 9.89 -3.06
CA CYS A 217 8.93 8.88 -4.13
C CYS A 217 7.50 8.58 -4.57
N ALA A 218 6.87 9.54 -5.22
CA ALA A 218 5.41 9.68 -5.23
C ALA A 218 4.68 8.76 -6.23
N ALA A 219 5.29 8.40 -7.35
CA ALA A 219 4.61 7.60 -8.36
C ALA A 219 4.34 6.17 -7.88
N PRO A 220 3.16 5.61 -8.18
CA PRO A 220 2.15 6.02 -9.17
C PRO A 220 1.09 7.03 -8.66
N GLY A 221 1.17 7.53 -7.41
CA GLY A 221 0.31 8.61 -6.93
C GLY A 221 -0.87 8.18 -6.05
N ASN A 222 -1.04 6.90 -5.73
CA ASN A 222 -2.13 6.45 -4.86
C ASN A 222 -2.04 7.06 -3.45
N LYS A 223 -0.83 7.08 -2.87
CA LYS A 223 -0.60 7.70 -1.56
C LYS A 223 -0.70 9.22 -1.64
N THR A 224 -0.22 9.83 -2.71
CA THR A 224 -0.34 11.28 -2.96
C THR A 224 -1.81 11.71 -3.04
N SER A 225 -2.64 10.96 -3.77
CA SER A 225 -4.09 11.22 -3.84
C SER A 225 -4.78 11.08 -2.48
N HIS A 226 -4.28 10.17 -1.64
CA HIS A 226 -4.78 9.99 -0.27
C HIS A 226 -4.40 11.17 0.62
N LEU A 227 -3.14 11.64 0.54
CA LEU A 227 -2.71 12.86 1.23
C LEU A 227 -3.56 14.07 0.82
N ALA A 228 -3.82 14.25 -0.46
CA ALA A 228 -4.66 15.34 -0.96
C ALA A 228 -6.09 15.26 -0.42
N ALA A 229 -6.67 14.05 -0.30
CA ALA A 229 -7.97 13.83 0.31
C ALA A 229 -7.99 14.21 1.80
N LEU A 230 -6.96 13.81 2.56
CA LEU A 230 -6.80 14.17 3.98
C LEU A 230 -6.64 15.67 4.17
N LEU A 231 -5.88 16.32 3.29
CA LEU A 231 -5.73 17.78 3.25
C LEU A 231 -6.99 18.51 2.75
N LYS A 232 -7.97 17.81 2.18
CA LYS A 232 -9.15 18.40 1.52
C LYS A 232 -8.75 19.40 0.43
N ASN A 233 -7.66 19.14 -0.30
CA ASN A 233 -7.04 20.07 -1.24
C ASN A 233 -6.59 21.42 -0.62
N GLN A 234 -6.45 21.49 0.71
CA GLN A 234 -5.99 22.69 1.42
C GLN A 234 -4.55 22.49 1.87
N GLY A 235 -3.67 23.39 1.49
CA GLY A 235 -2.23 23.24 1.71
C GLY A 235 -1.47 22.94 0.44
N LYS A 236 -0.32 22.27 0.55
CA LYS A 236 0.53 22.00 -0.60
C LYS A 236 1.23 20.65 -0.47
N ILE A 237 1.22 19.86 -1.53
CA ILE A 237 2.00 18.62 -1.66
C ILE A 237 3.08 18.84 -2.72
N PHE A 238 4.34 18.63 -2.36
CA PHE A 238 5.45 18.55 -3.29
C PHE A 238 5.76 17.08 -3.53
N ALA A 239 5.50 16.60 -4.74
CA ALA A 239 5.64 15.19 -5.10
C ALA A 239 6.79 15.00 -6.08
N PHE A 240 7.75 14.15 -5.71
CA PHE A 240 8.97 13.88 -6.48
C PHE A 240 8.98 12.45 -6.99
N ASP A 241 9.40 12.25 -8.22
CA ASP A 241 9.78 10.95 -8.78
C ASP A 241 10.80 11.15 -9.90
N LEU A 242 11.69 10.19 -10.13
CA LEU A 242 12.73 10.25 -11.18
C LEU A 242 12.23 9.80 -12.55
N ASP A 243 11.09 9.09 -12.60
CA ASP A 243 10.60 8.47 -13.84
C ASP A 243 9.50 9.34 -14.45
N ALA A 244 9.85 10.04 -15.55
CA ALA A 244 8.93 10.89 -16.30
C ALA A 244 7.65 10.16 -16.76
N LYS A 245 7.74 8.87 -17.14
CA LYS A 245 6.58 8.09 -17.59
C LYS A 245 5.66 7.76 -16.42
N ARG A 246 6.24 7.45 -15.26
CA ARG A 246 5.48 7.23 -14.04
C ARG A 246 4.80 8.52 -13.58
N LEU A 247 5.49 9.66 -13.67
CA LEU A 247 4.91 10.97 -13.35
C LEU A 247 3.76 11.35 -14.30
N ALA A 248 3.88 11.08 -15.60
CA ALA A 248 2.79 11.32 -16.54
C ALA A 248 1.53 10.49 -16.22
N SER A 249 1.73 9.21 -15.88
CA SER A 249 0.65 8.33 -15.40
C SER A 249 0.04 8.81 -14.09
N MET A 250 0.88 9.28 -13.17
CA MET A 250 0.47 9.86 -11.89
C MET A 250 -0.35 11.14 -12.10
N ALA A 251 0.08 12.04 -12.98
CA ALA A 251 -0.66 13.27 -13.31
C ALA A 251 -2.09 12.95 -13.77
N THR A 252 -2.24 11.93 -14.61
CA THR A 252 -3.56 11.45 -15.07
C THR A 252 -4.40 10.93 -13.90
N LEU A 253 -3.82 10.15 -13.00
CA LEU A 253 -4.50 9.63 -11.82
C LEU A 253 -4.95 10.77 -10.89
N LEU A 254 -4.07 11.72 -10.60
CA LEU A 254 -4.36 12.86 -9.72
C LEU A 254 -5.43 13.77 -10.29
N ALA A 255 -5.39 14.06 -11.60
CA ALA A 255 -6.42 14.83 -12.30
C ALA A 255 -7.79 14.14 -12.20
N ARG A 256 -7.83 12.82 -12.49
CA ARG A 256 -9.06 12.02 -12.34
C ARG A 256 -9.58 12.01 -10.91
N ALA A 257 -8.69 11.98 -9.93
CA ALA A 257 -9.03 12.01 -8.51
C ALA A 257 -9.47 13.40 -8.01
N GLY A 258 -9.33 14.45 -8.82
CA GLY A 258 -9.70 15.83 -8.43
C GLY A 258 -8.68 16.48 -7.49
N VAL A 259 -7.42 16.07 -7.54
CA VAL A 259 -6.34 16.66 -6.75
C VAL A 259 -5.93 17.99 -7.35
N SER A 260 -5.92 19.06 -6.55
CA SER A 260 -5.54 20.41 -6.96
C SER A 260 -4.40 21.04 -6.13
N CYS A 261 -3.99 20.40 -5.04
CA CYS A 261 -2.97 20.91 -4.12
C CYS A 261 -1.57 20.30 -4.32
N CYS A 262 -1.34 19.58 -5.42
CA CYS A 262 -0.10 18.82 -5.66
C CYS A 262 0.72 19.45 -6.80
N GLU A 263 2.00 19.64 -6.55
CA GLU A 263 3.02 20.04 -7.52
C GLU A 263 3.92 18.83 -7.80
N LEU A 264 3.98 18.40 -9.07
CA LEU A 264 4.80 17.27 -9.52
C LEU A 264 6.16 17.76 -10.00
N ALA A 265 7.24 17.11 -9.60
CA ALA A 265 8.58 17.39 -10.07
C ALA A 265 9.31 16.09 -10.47
N GLU A 266 9.84 16.07 -11.70
CA GLU A 266 10.80 15.06 -12.16
C GLU A 266 12.17 15.39 -11.57
N GLN A 267 12.40 14.89 -10.36
CA GLN A 267 13.60 15.25 -9.61
C GLN A 267 13.98 14.15 -8.63
N ASP A 268 15.30 13.95 -8.44
CA ASP A 268 15.82 13.13 -7.35
C ASP A 268 15.55 13.83 -6.02
N PHE A 269 14.83 13.15 -5.13
CA PHE A 269 14.59 13.69 -3.80
C PHE A 269 15.89 13.99 -3.03
N LEU A 270 16.93 13.22 -3.24
CA LEU A 270 18.25 13.48 -2.62
C LEU A 270 18.90 14.79 -3.08
N ALA A 271 18.50 15.33 -4.23
CA ALA A 271 18.98 16.61 -4.75
C ALA A 271 18.11 17.80 -4.30
N VAL A 272 17.00 17.56 -3.60
CA VAL A 272 16.15 18.63 -3.06
C VAL A 272 16.83 19.26 -1.86
N ALA A 273 17.13 20.57 -1.93
CA ALA A 273 17.76 21.28 -0.83
C ALA A 273 16.75 21.54 0.31
N PRO A 274 16.98 21.02 1.54
CA PRO A 274 16.08 21.25 2.68
C PRO A 274 15.97 22.72 3.07
N THR A 275 16.96 23.54 2.71
CA THR A 275 17.02 24.98 2.99
C THR A 275 16.34 25.85 1.93
N ASP A 276 15.89 25.26 0.81
CA ASP A 276 15.14 25.98 -0.22
C ASP A 276 13.86 26.60 0.38
N GLN A 277 13.64 27.87 0.08
CA GLN A 277 12.50 28.65 0.56
C GLN A 277 11.14 27.98 0.28
N ARG A 278 11.04 27.23 -0.82
CA ARG A 278 9.81 26.49 -1.19
C ARG A 278 9.44 25.44 -0.16
N TYR A 279 10.43 24.82 0.49
CA TYR A 279 10.21 23.68 1.40
C TYR A 279 10.35 24.05 2.88
N ARG A 280 10.64 25.31 3.21
CA ARG A 280 10.87 25.74 4.59
C ARG A 280 9.69 25.52 5.54
N GLN A 281 8.46 25.39 5.00
CA GLN A 281 7.24 25.14 5.77
C GLN A 281 6.82 23.67 5.77
N VAL A 282 7.60 22.78 5.19
CA VAL A 282 7.27 21.35 5.14
C VAL A 282 7.41 20.74 6.52
N GLN A 283 6.29 20.33 7.08
CA GLN A 283 6.19 19.71 8.40
C GLN A 283 5.95 18.21 8.34
N TYR A 284 5.55 17.67 7.18
CA TYR A 284 5.16 16.28 6.97
C TYR A 284 5.86 15.73 5.74
N ILE A 285 6.49 14.56 5.88
CA ILE A 285 7.12 13.88 4.75
C ILE A 285 6.63 12.44 4.71
N LEU A 286 6.13 12.02 3.54
CA LEU A 286 5.90 10.63 3.20
C LEU A 286 7.10 10.13 2.38
N LEU A 287 7.75 9.09 2.86
CA LEU A 287 8.89 8.46 2.19
C LEU A 287 8.57 6.98 1.94
N ASP A 288 8.16 6.67 0.71
CA ASP A 288 7.85 5.32 0.22
C ASP A 288 8.79 4.97 -0.94
N PRO A 289 10.08 4.74 -0.65
CA PRO A 289 11.12 4.63 -1.67
C PRO A 289 11.03 3.31 -2.45
N SER A 290 11.70 3.27 -3.60
CA SER A 290 11.90 2.03 -4.35
C SER A 290 12.48 0.94 -3.45
N CYS A 291 11.91 -0.25 -3.49
CA CYS A 291 12.30 -1.40 -2.69
C CYS A 291 12.30 -2.70 -3.52
N SER A 292 12.66 -3.81 -2.90
CA SER A 292 12.65 -5.13 -3.55
C SER A 292 11.27 -5.58 -4.00
N GLY A 293 10.21 -5.06 -3.37
CA GLY A 293 8.82 -5.47 -3.64
C GLY A 293 8.52 -6.90 -3.21
N SER A 294 9.29 -7.47 -2.28
CA SER A 294 9.15 -8.86 -1.83
C SER A 294 7.81 -9.17 -1.16
N GLY A 295 7.10 -8.14 -0.68
CA GLY A 295 5.75 -8.24 -0.09
C GLY A 295 4.60 -8.06 -1.08
N MET A 296 4.87 -7.72 -2.35
CA MET A 296 3.82 -7.46 -3.33
C MET A 296 3.08 -8.75 -3.71
N LEU A 297 1.75 -8.74 -3.57
CA LEU A 297 0.87 -9.86 -3.93
C LEU A 297 0.98 -10.24 -5.40
N THR A 298 0.96 -9.25 -6.29
CA THR A 298 1.08 -9.44 -7.74
C THR A 298 2.35 -10.18 -8.08
N ARG A 299 3.48 -9.83 -7.48
CA ARG A 299 4.75 -10.48 -7.72
C ARG A 299 4.76 -11.93 -7.21
N ARG A 300 4.18 -12.18 -6.05
CA ARG A 300 4.06 -13.56 -5.51
C ARG A 300 3.18 -14.46 -6.37
N LEU A 301 2.09 -13.92 -6.92
CA LEU A 301 1.17 -14.67 -7.79
C LEU A 301 1.70 -14.83 -9.22
N GLU A 302 2.41 -13.83 -9.74
CA GLU A 302 2.92 -13.81 -11.12
C GLU A 302 4.26 -14.56 -11.28
N GLU A 303 5.07 -14.57 -10.23
CA GLU A 303 6.39 -15.22 -10.20
C GLU A 303 6.47 -16.22 -9.02
N PRO A 304 5.65 -17.29 -8.99
CA PRO A 304 5.76 -18.32 -7.97
C PRO A 304 7.15 -18.96 -8.07
N GLY A 305 7.95 -18.81 -7.02
CA GLY A 305 9.34 -19.29 -7.01
C GLY A 305 10.37 -18.26 -7.49
N ALA A 306 9.98 -17.01 -7.77
CA ALA A 306 10.95 -15.93 -7.85
C ALA A 306 11.71 -15.86 -6.52
N GLY A 307 12.96 -16.23 -6.53
CA GLY A 307 13.83 -16.26 -5.35
C GLY A 307 13.88 -14.90 -4.65
N ALA A 308 14.30 -14.90 -3.40
CA ALA A 308 14.62 -13.68 -2.68
C ALA A 308 15.51 -12.77 -3.55
N PRO A 309 15.38 -11.43 -3.45
CA PRO A 309 16.23 -10.51 -4.18
C PRO A 309 17.71 -10.84 -3.88
N SER A 310 18.60 -10.70 -4.89
CA SER A 310 20.02 -10.94 -4.66
C SER A 310 20.53 -10.04 -3.54
N GLN A 311 21.46 -10.52 -2.75
CA GLN A 311 22.06 -9.75 -1.64
C GLN A 311 22.67 -8.43 -2.11
N GLU A 312 23.25 -8.41 -3.30
CA GLU A 312 23.82 -7.20 -3.90
C GLU A 312 22.72 -6.15 -4.18
N ARG A 313 21.62 -6.58 -4.81
CA ARG A 313 20.46 -5.71 -5.07
C ARG A 313 19.84 -5.19 -3.78
N LEU A 314 19.71 -6.07 -2.79
CA LEU A 314 19.13 -5.71 -1.49
C LEU A 314 19.99 -4.65 -0.78
N ARG A 315 21.32 -4.81 -0.76
CA ARG A 315 22.24 -3.81 -0.21
C ARG A 315 22.17 -2.47 -0.94
N ALA A 316 22.09 -2.49 -2.27
CA ALA A 316 21.96 -1.26 -3.07
C ALA A 316 20.68 -0.50 -2.74
N LEU A 317 19.54 -1.21 -2.63
CA LEU A 317 18.25 -0.62 -2.27
C LEU A 317 18.26 -0.07 -0.83
N ALA A 318 18.73 -0.87 0.13
CA ALA A 318 18.83 -0.45 1.53
C ALA A 318 19.73 0.79 1.69
N GLY A 319 20.86 0.83 0.98
CA GLY A 319 21.75 2.00 0.97
C GLY A 319 21.10 3.27 0.42
N PHE A 320 20.27 3.14 -0.63
CA PHE A 320 19.48 4.26 -1.15
C PHE A 320 18.42 4.72 -0.14
N GLN A 321 17.67 3.77 0.43
CA GLN A 321 16.61 4.03 1.40
C GLN A 321 17.15 4.71 2.65
N GLN A 322 18.31 4.30 3.14
CA GLN A 322 18.98 4.93 4.27
C GLN A 322 19.37 6.38 3.98
N ARG A 323 19.96 6.65 2.80
CA ARG A 323 20.29 8.02 2.41
C ARG A 323 19.03 8.89 2.28
N ALA A 324 17.97 8.36 1.68
CA ALA A 324 16.70 9.08 1.51
C ALA A 324 16.04 9.40 2.86
N LEU A 325 16.03 8.45 3.79
CA LEU A 325 15.48 8.69 5.14
C LEU A 325 16.32 9.69 5.91
N SER A 326 17.63 9.53 5.93
CA SER A 326 18.53 10.49 6.59
C SER A 326 18.41 11.91 6.00
N HIS A 327 18.29 12.01 4.67
CA HIS A 327 18.06 13.29 3.99
C HIS A 327 16.72 13.92 4.40
N ALA A 328 15.64 13.14 4.43
CA ALA A 328 14.33 13.63 4.85
C ALA A 328 14.33 14.20 6.28
N LEU A 329 15.10 13.60 7.19
CA LEU A 329 15.23 14.07 8.58
C LEU A 329 15.96 15.42 8.72
N THR A 330 16.63 15.90 7.67
CA THR A 330 17.32 17.21 7.68
C THR A 330 16.41 18.41 7.42
N PHE A 331 15.16 18.20 7.02
CA PHE A 331 14.23 19.30 6.76
C PHE A 331 13.92 20.06 8.06
N PRO A 332 14.13 21.39 8.08
CA PRO A 332 14.18 22.13 9.35
C PRO A 332 12.84 22.20 10.08
N ALA A 333 11.72 22.31 9.35
CA ALA A 333 10.37 22.37 9.93
C ALA A 333 9.70 21.01 10.10
N LEU A 334 10.37 19.90 9.73
CA LEU A 334 9.80 18.57 9.79
C LEU A 334 9.37 18.22 11.21
N ARG A 335 8.09 17.85 11.34
CA ARG A 335 7.48 17.37 12.60
C ARG A 335 7.27 15.87 12.61
N ARG A 336 6.74 15.34 11.50
CA ARG A 336 6.37 13.94 11.39
C ARG A 336 6.74 13.39 10.01
N LEU A 337 7.32 12.21 10.00
CA LEU A 337 7.69 11.48 8.80
C LEU A 337 7.14 10.06 8.88
N VAL A 338 6.61 9.55 7.78
CA VAL A 338 6.29 8.12 7.63
C VAL A 338 7.19 7.53 6.57
N TYR A 339 7.96 6.53 6.98
CA TYR A 339 8.75 5.66 6.11
C TYR A 339 7.98 4.38 5.87
N SER A 340 7.86 3.94 4.62
CA SER A 340 7.18 2.71 4.27
C SER A 340 7.84 1.98 3.11
N THR A 341 7.70 0.65 3.07
CA THR A 341 8.11 -0.19 1.95
C THR A 341 7.09 -1.31 1.73
N CYS A 342 7.01 -1.80 0.50
CA CYS A 342 6.35 -3.08 0.20
C CYS A 342 7.35 -4.25 0.24
N SER A 343 8.35 -4.19 1.11
CA SER A 343 9.35 -5.23 1.35
C SER A 343 9.12 -5.95 2.66
N LEU A 344 9.45 -7.24 2.68
CA LEU A 344 9.50 -8.07 3.89
C LEU A 344 10.93 -8.17 4.47
N CYS A 345 11.93 -7.65 3.76
CA CYS A 345 13.34 -7.76 4.13
C CYS A 345 13.69 -6.79 5.27
N GLN A 346 14.34 -7.32 6.31
CA GLN A 346 14.81 -6.52 7.45
C GLN A 346 15.77 -5.41 7.02
N GLU A 347 16.65 -5.71 6.06
CA GLU A 347 17.68 -4.80 5.54
C GLU A 347 17.09 -3.52 4.92
N GLU A 348 15.86 -3.60 4.37
CA GLU A 348 15.15 -2.45 3.80
C GLU A 348 14.26 -1.74 4.81
N ASN A 349 14.01 -2.33 5.94
CA ASN A 349 13.02 -1.95 6.94
C ASN A 349 13.68 -1.51 8.25
N GLU A 350 13.76 -2.40 9.22
CA GLU A 350 14.26 -2.09 10.57
C GLU A 350 15.70 -1.57 10.54
N ASP A 351 16.57 -2.14 9.72
CA ASP A 351 17.98 -1.72 9.65
C ASP A 351 18.12 -0.29 9.11
N VAL A 352 17.29 0.09 8.13
CA VAL A 352 17.25 1.47 7.59
C VAL A 352 16.79 2.45 8.65
N VAL A 353 15.74 2.13 9.39
CA VAL A 353 15.18 2.98 10.44
C VAL A 353 16.17 3.15 11.58
N GLN A 354 16.77 2.05 12.04
CA GLN A 354 17.79 2.08 13.08
C GLN A 354 18.96 2.95 12.70
N ALA A 355 19.51 2.79 11.50
CA ALA A 355 20.65 3.56 11.03
C ALA A 355 20.34 5.07 10.95
N ALA A 356 19.15 5.44 10.49
CA ALA A 356 18.73 6.84 10.42
C ALA A 356 18.57 7.47 11.82
N LEU A 357 18.00 6.74 12.77
CA LEU A 357 17.88 7.21 14.16
C LEU A 357 19.25 7.38 14.84
N GLN A 358 20.20 6.49 14.56
CA GLN A 358 21.58 6.59 15.06
C GLN A 358 22.34 7.80 14.49
N GLN A 359 22.03 8.20 13.25
CA GLN A 359 22.63 9.40 12.63
C GLN A 359 22.03 10.72 13.15
N SER A 360 20.85 10.68 13.76
CA SER A 360 20.15 11.85 14.31
C SER A 360 19.76 11.63 15.78
N PRO A 361 20.73 11.37 16.67
CA PRO A 361 20.46 10.97 18.05
C PRO A 361 19.66 12.03 18.80
N GLY A 362 18.54 11.63 19.41
CA GLY A 362 17.69 12.50 20.20
C GLY A 362 16.85 13.52 19.42
N ALA A 363 17.02 13.65 18.10
CA ALA A 363 16.24 14.57 17.28
C ALA A 363 14.87 14.02 16.89
N PHE A 364 14.79 12.71 16.70
CA PHE A 364 13.55 12.00 16.33
C PHE A 364 13.37 10.75 17.18
N ARG A 365 12.12 10.35 17.31
CA ARG A 365 11.73 9.10 17.96
C ARG A 365 10.71 8.34 17.11
N LEU A 366 10.60 7.03 17.29
CA LEU A 366 9.49 6.26 16.75
C LEU A 366 8.21 6.55 17.54
N ALA A 367 7.14 6.90 16.83
CA ALA A 367 5.83 7.10 17.42
C ALA A 367 5.14 5.75 17.63
N PRO A 368 4.59 5.48 18.82
CA PRO A 368 3.74 4.31 19.05
C PRO A 368 2.40 4.52 18.35
N VAL A 369 2.18 3.84 17.25
CA VAL A 369 0.96 3.94 16.45
C VAL A 369 0.20 2.62 16.43
N LEU A 370 -1.14 2.70 16.31
CA LEU A 370 -2.04 1.55 16.18
C LEU A 370 -1.73 0.43 17.19
N PRO A 371 -1.92 0.63 18.51
CA PRO A 371 -1.50 -0.34 19.52
C PRO A 371 -2.16 -1.72 19.34
N SER A 372 -3.34 -1.79 18.75
CA SER A 372 -4.05 -3.04 18.43
C SER A 372 -3.59 -3.74 17.15
N TRP A 373 -2.67 -3.16 16.38
CA TRP A 373 -2.18 -3.78 15.15
C TRP A 373 -1.38 -5.04 15.46
N PRO A 374 -1.71 -6.21 14.86
CA PRO A 374 -1.22 -7.50 15.35
C PRO A 374 0.23 -7.80 14.96
N HIS A 375 0.77 -7.16 13.92
CA HIS A 375 2.07 -7.50 13.37
C HIS A 375 3.03 -6.31 13.50
N ARG A 376 4.02 -6.46 14.38
CA ARG A 376 4.99 -5.42 14.72
C ARG A 376 6.33 -5.63 14.03
N GLY A 377 7.17 -4.60 14.09
CA GLY A 377 8.55 -4.67 13.64
C GLY A 377 9.34 -5.78 14.36
N LEU A 378 10.37 -6.28 13.70
CA LEU A 378 11.27 -7.27 14.26
C LEU A 378 12.07 -6.65 15.42
N GLY A 379 12.24 -7.39 16.50
CA GLY A 379 12.95 -6.92 17.70
C GLY A 379 14.46 -6.77 17.53
N THR A 380 14.90 -6.10 16.47
CA THR A 380 16.32 -5.94 16.09
C THR A 380 17.02 -4.79 16.82
N PHE A 381 16.23 -3.81 17.31
CA PHE A 381 16.72 -2.68 18.11
C PHE A 381 15.61 -2.20 19.07
N PRO A 382 15.95 -1.48 20.16
CA PRO A 382 14.96 -0.90 21.08
C PRO A 382 14.06 0.11 20.38
N GLY A 383 12.74 -0.09 20.42
CA GLY A 383 11.75 0.74 19.73
C GLY A 383 11.25 0.14 18.40
N ALA A 384 11.84 -0.93 17.89
CA ALA A 384 11.37 -1.60 16.67
C ALA A 384 9.92 -2.10 16.81
N GLU A 385 9.45 -2.38 18.01
CA GLU A 385 8.05 -2.73 18.33
C GLU A 385 7.04 -1.63 18.00
N HIS A 386 7.48 -0.39 17.80
CA HIS A 386 6.62 0.71 17.35
C HIS A 386 6.41 0.69 15.83
N CYS A 387 7.28 0.01 15.06
CA CYS A 387 7.07 -0.21 13.65
C CYS A 387 5.93 -1.18 13.40
N LEU A 388 5.29 -1.07 12.24
CA LEU A 388 4.23 -1.96 11.80
C LEU A 388 4.71 -2.82 10.65
N ARG A 389 4.34 -4.08 10.66
CA ARG A 389 4.44 -5.00 9.53
C ARG A 389 3.05 -5.47 9.11
N ALA A 390 2.91 -5.80 7.85
CA ALA A 390 1.69 -6.35 7.29
C ALA A 390 2.02 -7.56 6.42
N SER A 391 1.10 -8.53 6.37
CA SER A 391 1.24 -9.71 5.51
C SER A 391 -0.12 -10.33 5.22
N PRO A 392 -0.22 -11.16 4.16
CA PRO A 392 -1.43 -11.90 3.87
C PRO A 392 -1.93 -12.76 5.05
N ASP A 393 -1.01 -13.36 5.79
CA ASP A 393 -1.33 -14.29 6.89
C ASP A 393 -1.93 -13.58 8.10
N THR A 394 -1.32 -12.47 8.50
CA THR A 394 -1.61 -11.80 9.79
C THR A 394 -2.60 -10.66 9.69
N THR A 395 -2.64 -9.97 8.53
CA THR A 395 -3.43 -8.75 8.34
C THR A 395 -4.36 -8.79 7.14
N LEU A 396 -4.36 -9.88 6.36
CA LEU A 396 -5.09 -10.01 5.08
C LEU A 396 -4.80 -8.88 4.08
N THR A 397 -3.54 -8.45 4.02
CA THR A 397 -3.07 -7.37 3.13
C THR A 397 -1.86 -7.83 2.33
N GLY A 398 -1.37 -7.01 1.43
CA GLY A 398 -0.01 -7.19 0.91
C GLY A 398 1.03 -7.10 2.03
N GLY A 399 2.22 -7.64 1.76
CA GLY A 399 3.37 -7.47 2.66
C GLY A 399 3.86 -6.03 2.66
N PHE A 400 4.02 -5.46 3.85
CA PHE A 400 4.33 -4.04 4.00
C PHE A 400 5.07 -3.76 5.31
N PHE A 401 5.82 -2.64 5.34
CA PHE A 401 6.47 -2.13 6.54
C PHE A 401 6.20 -0.64 6.70
N ILE A 402 5.98 -0.17 7.92
CA ILE A 402 5.73 1.24 8.22
C ILE A 402 6.46 1.63 9.52
N ALA A 403 7.16 2.74 9.49
CA ALA A 403 7.73 3.41 10.65
C ALA A 403 7.31 4.88 10.66
N VAL A 404 6.82 5.35 11.78
CA VAL A 404 6.42 6.74 11.99
C VAL A 404 7.45 7.40 12.89
N LEU A 405 8.12 8.44 12.38
CA LEU A 405 9.11 9.21 13.12
C LEU A 405 8.54 10.58 13.46
N GLU A 406 8.71 10.99 14.71
CA GLU A 406 8.33 12.30 15.20
C GLU A 406 9.54 13.05 15.73
N ARG A 407 9.59 14.36 15.44
CA ARG A 407 10.61 15.22 16.04
C ARG A 407 10.39 15.31 17.55
N VAL A 408 11.46 15.13 18.30
CA VAL A 408 11.45 15.34 19.73
C VAL A 408 11.44 16.86 19.99
N GLU A 409 10.39 17.37 20.60
CA GLU A 409 10.34 18.77 21.02
C GLU A 409 11.31 18.96 22.19
N VAL A 410 12.33 19.80 22.00
CA VAL A 410 13.15 20.27 23.10
C VAL A 410 12.29 21.27 23.88
N PRO A 411 12.02 21.07 25.18
CA PRO A 411 11.31 22.07 25.98
C PRO A 411 12.03 23.40 25.84
N SER A 412 11.37 24.41 25.30
CA SER A 412 11.97 25.74 25.21
C SER A 412 12.22 26.23 26.65
N ALA A 413 13.45 26.62 26.96
CA ALA A 413 13.89 27.10 28.27
C ALA A 413 13.13 28.35 28.77
N VAL A 414 12.22 28.88 27.98
CA VAL A 414 11.39 30.06 28.32
C VAL A 414 10.25 29.73 29.27
N SER A 415 9.84 28.44 29.38
CA SER A 415 8.76 28.05 30.32
C SER A 415 9.24 27.81 31.76
N GLN A 416 10.55 27.82 32.03
CA GLN A 416 11.09 27.65 33.39
C GLN A 416 11.43 28.97 34.10
N ALA A 417 11.33 30.09 33.40
CA ALA A 417 11.64 31.41 34.02
C ALA A 417 10.46 32.07 34.74
N GLU A 418 9.24 31.53 34.63
CA GLU A 418 8.05 32.06 35.35
C GLU A 418 7.72 31.34 36.67
N ALA A 419 8.51 30.35 37.11
CA ALA A 419 8.23 29.57 38.32
C ALA A 419 9.17 29.91 39.51
N SER A 420 9.91 31.00 39.46
CA SER A 420 10.74 31.42 40.62
C SER A 420 10.66 32.93 40.84
N ILE A 421 9.54 33.40 41.36
CA ILE A 421 9.47 34.67 42.09
C ILE A 421 9.56 34.30 43.57
N PRO A 422 10.61 34.79 44.32
CA PRO A 422 10.69 34.54 45.75
C PRO A 422 9.62 35.39 46.49
N GLU A 423 8.80 34.73 47.29
CA GLU A 423 7.96 35.43 48.29
C GLU A 423 8.81 36.27 49.22
N LEU A 424 8.70 37.56 49.11
CA LEU A 424 9.18 38.51 50.11
C LEU A 424 8.22 38.49 51.28
N THR A 425 8.67 37.88 52.38
CA THR A 425 8.06 37.97 53.70
C THR A 425 8.04 39.42 54.18
N SER A 426 6.87 40.00 54.36
CA SER A 426 6.65 41.23 55.11
C SER A 426 5.90 40.94 56.40
N SER A 427 6.56 41.23 57.52
CA SER A 427 6.08 41.22 58.88
C SER A 427 4.99 42.27 59.15
N PRO A 428 4.15 42.08 60.21
CA PRO A 428 2.94 42.85 60.42
C PRO A 428 3.16 44.12 61.23
N GLY A 429 2.59 45.25 60.81
CA GLY A 429 2.48 46.50 61.58
C GLY A 429 1.02 46.98 61.66
N PRO A 430 0.63 47.87 62.59
CA PRO A 430 -0.54 47.64 63.40
C PRO A 430 -1.86 48.30 62.93
N ARG A 431 -2.92 47.75 63.50
CA ARG A 431 -4.34 48.16 63.43
C ARG A 431 -4.58 49.66 63.60
N ARG A 432 -5.39 50.26 62.69
CA ARG A 432 -6.26 51.42 63.11
C ARG A 432 -7.72 51.18 62.69
N LYS A 433 -8.60 51.35 63.67
CA LYS A 433 -10.06 51.22 63.63
C LYS A 433 -10.74 52.43 62.98
N ARG A 434 -12.03 52.19 62.61
CA ARG A 434 -13.17 53.12 62.38
C ARG A 434 -13.31 53.70 61.01
N ARG A 435 -14.48 53.74 60.38
CA ARG A 435 -15.84 53.96 60.80
C ARG A 435 -16.86 53.52 59.79
N ARG A 436 -17.97 53.00 60.18
CA ARG A 436 -19.24 52.79 59.49
C ARG A 436 -19.77 54.08 58.88
N ARG A 437 -20.36 54.05 57.73
CA ARG A 437 -21.61 54.79 57.42
C ARG A 437 -22.50 53.99 56.47
N LYS A 438 -23.79 53.99 56.85
CA LYS A 438 -24.95 53.32 56.30
C LYS A 438 -25.55 54.00 55.06
N ALA A 439 -26.23 53.16 54.24
CA ALA A 439 -27.55 53.31 53.61
C ALA A 439 -27.69 54.33 52.47
N ALA A 440 -28.30 54.01 51.36
CA ALA A 440 -29.71 53.77 51.08
C ALA A 440 -29.83 53.29 49.63
N ALA A 441 -30.50 52.23 49.33
CA ALA A 441 -31.88 52.01 48.86
C ALA A 441 -32.25 52.61 47.50
N MET A 442 -32.53 51.70 46.65
CA MET A 442 -33.36 51.60 45.44
C MET A 442 -34.34 52.77 45.10
N PRO A 443 -34.91 52.91 43.88
CA PRO A 443 -35.68 51.83 43.21
C PRO A 443 -35.62 51.74 41.65
N SER A 444 -36.08 50.57 41.22
CA SER A 444 -36.70 50.14 39.96
C SER A 444 -37.40 51.13 39.07
N THR A 445 -37.32 50.89 37.75
CA THR A 445 -38.50 50.78 36.84
C THR A 445 -38.10 50.21 35.49
N GLN A 446 -38.72 49.13 35.12
CA GLN A 446 -39.15 48.83 33.74
C GLN A 446 -40.45 49.58 33.44
N PRO A 447 -41.09 49.63 32.24
CA PRO A 447 -40.87 48.84 31.03
C PRO A 447 -41.15 49.58 29.71
N GLY A 448 -41.09 48.85 28.58
CA GLY A 448 -42.01 48.95 27.44
C GLY A 448 -41.52 49.73 26.22
N THR A 449 -41.33 49.15 25.17
CA THR A 449 -42.15 48.59 24.09
C THR A 449 -41.28 47.75 23.17
#